data_67b84042e2ad0310413226511a622bbc
#
_entry.id   67b84042e2ad0310413226511a622bbc
#
_cell.length_a   1.000
_cell.length_b   1.000
_cell.length_c   1.000
_cell.angle_alpha   90.00
_cell.angle_beta   90.00
_cell.angle_gamma   90.00
#
_symmetry.space_group_name_H-M   'P 1'
#
loop_
_entity.id
_entity.type
_entity.pdbx_description
1 polymer ?
#
loop_
_entity_poly.entity_id
_entity_poly.type
_entity_poly.pdbx_seq_one_letter_code
_entity_poly.pdbx_strand_id
1 'polypeptide(L)'
;GYVYAKSYAACREKRRRMEDALPQKPMLTGEMSVCQAAEFFLSERRGALKASTIGRYEYMIRHYIIPEIGTILLRDLTAEKLSVFFSRLQDRGLSCKSTRDVGVLLKTIFKVVKKKCHCDCPGRDVELPAYRSKKVEVFADHEIAALAQKVLDAPDITGLCVLLILNTGLRLGEICALRKSDIDFRSGFLRIERSVARVRDASGTHLVVQSPKSSSSVRLVAIPNDMLELLKTATQNIQKDNYLLTN
;
A
#
# COMPACT_ATOMS: atom_id res chain seq x y z
N GLY A 1 -0.01 8.33 -28.84
CA GLY A 1 -0.19 8.02 -30.26
C GLY A 1 1.07 8.35 -31.05
N TYR A 2 1.25 7.73 -32.22
CA TYR A 2 2.38 8.01 -33.10
C TYR A 2 1.97 9.05 -34.14
N VAL A 3 2.90 9.95 -34.51
CA VAL A 3 2.70 10.99 -35.53
C VAL A 3 3.58 10.67 -36.72
N TYR A 4 2.96 10.58 -37.90
CA TYR A 4 3.65 10.30 -39.16
C TYR A 4 3.57 11.51 -40.10
N ALA A 5 4.67 11.88 -40.77
CA ALA A 5 4.72 12.89 -41.81
C ALA A 5 5.87 12.62 -42.79
N LYS A 6 5.83 13.26 -43.97
CA LYS A 6 6.80 13.04 -45.06
C LYS A 6 8.22 13.59 -44.75
N SER A 7 8.39 14.42 -43.76
CA SER A 7 9.70 14.93 -43.31
C SER A 7 9.73 15.14 -41.81
N TYR A 8 10.92 15.18 -41.23
CA TYR A 8 11.12 15.43 -39.80
C TYR A 8 10.55 16.78 -39.33
N ALA A 9 10.73 17.82 -40.14
CA ALA A 9 10.16 19.15 -39.86
C ALA A 9 8.62 19.12 -39.85
N ALA A 10 8.00 18.47 -40.81
CA ALA A 10 6.54 18.32 -40.88
C ALA A 10 6.01 17.42 -39.74
N CYS A 11 6.75 16.42 -39.31
CA CYS A 11 6.38 15.58 -38.20
C CYS A 11 6.42 16.37 -36.89
N ARG A 12 7.44 17.21 -36.68
CA ARG A 12 7.59 18.10 -35.53
C ARG A 12 6.48 19.14 -35.46
N GLU A 13 6.15 19.75 -36.61
CA GLU A 13 5.06 20.71 -36.70
C GLU A 13 3.69 20.08 -36.42
N LYS A 14 3.42 18.90 -36.97
CA LYS A 14 2.19 18.15 -36.76
C LYS A 14 2.05 17.71 -35.31
N ARG A 15 3.15 17.28 -34.69
CA ARG A 15 3.20 16.95 -33.25
C ARG A 15 2.87 18.17 -32.39
N ARG A 16 3.48 19.32 -32.69
CA ARG A 16 3.21 20.60 -32.00
C ARG A 16 1.74 21.00 -32.12
N ARG A 17 1.16 20.95 -33.31
CA ARG A 17 -0.28 21.24 -33.54
C ARG A 17 -1.18 20.27 -32.78
N MET A 18 -0.81 18.99 -32.67
CA MET A 18 -1.58 18.02 -31.88
C MET A 18 -1.41 18.24 -30.38
N GLU A 19 -0.24 18.66 -29.92
CA GLU A 19 0.01 19.03 -28.53
C GLU A 19 -0.76 20.32 -28.15
N ASP A 20 -0.83 21.29 -29.07
CA ASP A 20 -1.58 22.56 -28.90
C ASP A 20 -3.12 22.34 -28.99
N ALA A 21 -3.57 21.33 -29.74
CA ALA A 21 -4.98 20.98 -29.90
C ALA A 21 -5.52 20.02 -28.83
N LEU A 22 -4.65 19.39 -28.04
CA LEU A 22 -5.09 18.70 -26.83
C LEU A 22 -5.71 19.72 -25.90
N PRO A 23 -6.93 19.46 -25.35
CA PRO A 23 -7.49 20.34 -24.33
C PRO A 23 -6.41 20.52 -23.27
N GLN A 24 -5.87 21.74 -23.20
CA GLN A 24 -4.90 22.09 -22.17
C GLN A 24 -5.61 21.76 -20.87
N LYS A 25 -5.14 20.71 -20.17
CA LYS A 25 -5.50 20.51 -18.77
C LYS A 25 -5.32 21.90 -18.15
N PRO A 26 -6.32 22.47 -17.48
CA PRO A 26 -6.22 23.81 -16.96
C PRO A 26 -4.89 23.89 -16.23
N MET A 27 -3.99 24.76 -16.70
CA MET A 27 -2.78 25.12 -15.95
C MET A 27 -3.31 25.68 -14.65
N LEU A 28 -3.33 24.85 -13.62
CA LEU A 28 -3.64 25.28 -12.27
C LEU A 28 -2.48 26.20 -11.89
N THR A 29 -2.67 27.50 -12.15
CA THR A 29 -1.76 28.58 -11.78
C THR A 29 -1.56 28.57 -10.27
N GLY A 30 -0.58 29.27 -9.74
CA GLY A 30 -0.19 29.30 -8.31
C GLY A 30 -1.27 29.52 -7.25
N GLU A 31 -2.55 29.49 -7.62
CA GLU A 31 -3.74 29.60 -6.78
C GLU A 31 -4.35 28.24 -6.35
N MET A 32 -3.67 27.12 -6.62
CA MET A 32 -4.15 25.81 -6.22
C MET A 32 -4.15 25.64 -4.70
N SER A 33 -5.30 25.22 -4.14
CA SER A 33 -5.39 24.85 -2.72
C SER A 33 -4.80 23.47 -2.45
N VAL A 34 -4.52 23.18 -1.18
CA VAL A 34 -4.05 21.83 -0.76
C VAL A 34 -5.08 20.75 -1.12
N CYS A 35 -6.38 21.04 -1.01
CA CYS A 35 -7.44 20.12 -1.42
C CYS A 35 -7.34 19.77 -2.91
N GLN A 36 -7.26 20.79 -3.77
CA GLN A 36 -7.12 20.60 -5.22
C GLN A 36 -5.83 19.86 -5.59
N ALA A 37 -4.73 20.15 -4.90
CA ALA A 37 -3.46 19.46 -5.07
C ALA A 37 -3.55 17.98 -4.71
N ALA A 38 -4.25 17.66 -3.63
CA ALA A 38 -4.47 16.28 -3.19
C ALA A 38 -5.38 15.51 -4.15
N GLU A 39 -6.45 16.12 -4.65
CA GLU A 39 -7.34 15.52 -5.66
C GLU A 39 -6.61 15.27 -6.98
N PHE A 40 -5.84 16.25 -7.45
CA PHE A 40 -4.99 16.09 -8.62
C PHE A 40 -4.00 14.95 -8.44
N PHE A 41 -3.31 14.87 -7.29
CA PHE A 41 -2.40 13.78 -6.98
C PHE A 41 -3.09 12.41 -7.04
N LEU A 42 -4.26 12.27 -6.43
CA LEU A 42 -5.02 11.01 -6.45
C LEU A 42 -5.41 10.62 -7.87
N SER A 43 -5.90 11.57 -8.69
CA SER A 43 -6.26 11.31 -10.08
C SER A 43 -5.07 10.81 -10.93
N GLU A 44 -3.88 11.40 -10.73
CA GLU A 44 -2.65 11.01 -11.42
C GLU A 44 -2.11 9.65 -10.97
N ARG A 45 -2.44 9.22 -9.74
CA ARG A 45 -1.93 7.97 -9.16
C ARG A 45 -2.91 6.80 -9.23
N ARG A 46 -4.21 7.06 -9.47
CA ARG A 46 -5.19 6.00 -9.74
C ARG A 46 -4.76 5.22 -10.98
N GLY A 47 -4.71 3.91 -10.89
CA GLY A 47 -4.22 3.03 -11.96
C GLY A 47 -2.71 2.75 -11.95
N ALA A 48 -1.88 3.63 -11.35
CA ALA A 48 -0.44 3.40 -11.22
C ALA A 48 -0.04 2.76 -9.88
N LEU A 49 -0.87 2.92 -8.83
CA LEU A 49 -0.64 2.39 -7.50
C LEU A 49 -1.66 1.31 -7.16
N LYS A 50 -1.27 0.42 -6.24
CA LYS A 50 -2.18 -0.61 -5.72
C LYS A 50 -3.36 0.01 -4.98
N ALA A 51 -4.54 -0.62 -5.07
CA ALA A 51 -5.77 -0.18 -4.42
C ALA A 51 -5.58 0.09 -2.91
N SER A 52 -4.84 -0.77 -2.20
CA SER A 52 -4.52 -0.59 -0.78
C SER A 52 -3.71 0.68 -0.49
N THR A 53 -2.81 1.08 -1.40
CA THR A 53 -2.03 2.32 -1.27
C THR A 53 -2.90 3.55 -1.52
N ILE A 54 -3.73 3.50 -2.56
CA ILE A 54 -4.67 4.58 -2.88
C ILE A 54 -5.66 4.77 -1.73
N GLY A 55 -6.29 3.70 -1.23
CA GLY A 55 -7.22 3.77 -0.11
C GLY A 55 -6.58 4.38 1.16
N ARG A 56 -5.31 4.02 1.46
CA ARG A 56 -4.56 4.64 2.55
C ARG A 56 -4.32 6.13 2.33
N TYR A 57 -3.97 6.54 1.12
CA TYR A 57 -3.76 7.95 0.78
C TYR A 57 -5.06 8.74 0.85
N GLU A 58 -6.16 8.21 0.30
CA GLU A 58 -7.48 8.83 0.40
C GLU A 58 -7.93 8.99 1.85
N TYR A 59 -7.70 7.98 2.68
CA TYR A 59 -7.99 8.08 4.11
C TYR A 59 -7.20 9.20 4.79
N MET A 60 -5.87 9.25 4.57
CA MET A 60 -5.04 10.30 5.18
C MET A 60 -5.41 11.70 4.68
N ILE A 61 -5.71 11.84 3.40
CA ILE A 61 -6.12 13.10 2.80
C ILE A 61 -7.44 13.58 3.41
N ARG A 62 -8.46 12.73 3.44
CA ARG A 62 -9.80 13.10 3.90
C ARG A 62 -9.90 13.34 5.40
N HIS A 63 -9.16 12.57 6.20
CA HIS A 63 -9.30 12.62 7.66
C HIS A 63 -8.29 13.52 8.36
N TYR A 64 -7.14 13.77 7.74
CA TYR A 64 -6.07 14.54 8.37
C TYR A 64 -5.69 15.80 7.61
N ILE A 65 -5.59 15.75 6.27
CA ILE A 65 -5.06 16.88 5.49
C ILE A 65 -6.16 17.91 5.19
N ILE A 66 -7.24 17.49 4.54
CA ILE A 66 -8.30 18.41 4.09
C ILE A 66 -8.94 19.17 5.25
N PRO A 67 -9.30 18.54 6.40
CA PRO A 67 -9.97 19.27 7.48
C PRO A 67 -9.13 20.37 8.11
N GLU A 68 -7.81 20.24 8.10
CA GLU A 68 -6.91 21.16 8.80
C GLU A 68 -6.31 22.24 7.86
N ILE A 69 -5.93 21.85 6.66
CA ILE A 69 -5.18 22.73 5.74
C ILE A 69 -5.72 22.71 4.31
N GLY A 70 -6.83 22.02 4.03
CA GLY A 70 -7.35 21.82 2.67
C GLY A 70 -7.67 23.09 1.91
N THR A 71 -8.11 24.14 2.59
CA THR A 71 -8.48 25.46 2.01
C THR A 71 -7.29 26.38 1.78
N ILE A 72 -6.13 26.07 2.37
CA ILE A 72 -4.94 26.93 2.25
C ILE A 72 -4.38 26.80 0.83
N LEU A 73 -4.02 27.93 0.21
CA LEU A 73 -3.35 27.93 -1.07
C LEU A 73 -1.91 27.42 -0.92
N LEU A 74 -1.40 26.70 -1.91
CA LEU A 74 -0.04 26.13 -1.85
C LEU A 74 1.03 27.21 -1.65
N ARG A 75 0.86 28.38 -2.26
CA ARG A 75 1.78 29.53 -2.12
C ARG A 75 1.86 30.07 -0.69
N ASP A 76 0.76 29.91 0.08
CA ASP A 76 0.63 30.44 1.45
C ASP A 76 0.95 29.39 2.51
N LEU A 77 1.27 28.14 2.10
CA LEU A 77 1.57 27.03 2.98
C LEU A 77 3.06 27.01 3.32
N THR A 78 3.43 27.71 4.37
CA THR A 78 4.82 27.80 4.84
C THR A 78 5.23 26.60 5.70
N ALA A 79 6.53 26.47 5.98
CA ALA A 79 7.06 25.42 6.87
C ALA A 79 6.50 25.54 8.29
N GLU A 80 6.32 26.77 8.79
CA GLU A 80 5.74 27.07 10.12
C GLU A 80 4.29 26.57 10.20
N LYS A 81 3.48 26.85 9.17
CA LYS A 81 2.09 26.38 9.12
C LYS A 81 2.01 24.84 9.12
N LEU A 82 2.93 24.18 8.41
CA LEU A 82 3.01 22.73 8.41
C LEU A 82 3.50 22.17 9.76
N SER A 83 4.42 22.84 10.43
CA SER A 83 4.84 22.44 11.79
C SER A 83 3.68 22.53 12.78
N VAL A 84 2.90 23.61 12.74
CA VAL A 84 1.68 23.76 13.55
C VAL A 84 0.66 22.66 13.20
N PHE A 85 0.47 22.38 11.93
CA PHE A 85 -0.40 21.29 11.47
C PHE A 85 0.02 19.94 12.05
N PHE A 86 1.32 19.60 12.02
CA PHE A 86 1.80 18.35 12.60
C PHE A 86 1.59 18.28 14.11
N SER A 87 1.80 19.38 14.83
CA SER A 87 1.52 19.45 16.27
C SER A 87 0.04 19.17 16.56
N ARG A 88 -0.87 19.82 15.83
CA ARG A 88 -2.33 19.59 15.98
C ARG A 88 -2.73 18.14 15.73
N LEU A 89 -2.11 17.44 14.75
CA LEU A 89 -2.37 16.02 14.54
C LEU A 89 -1.96 15.17 15.75
N GLN A 90 -0.83 15.51 16.38
CA GLN A 90 -0.36 14.82 17.57
C GLN A 90 -1.26 15.12 18.79
N ASP A 91 -1.70 16.34 18.96
CA ASP A 91 -2.66 16.76 20.02
C ASP A 91 -3.99 16.01 19.88
N ARG A 92 -4.38 15.67 18.66
CA ARG A 92 -5.55 14.79 18.37
C ARG A 92 -5.27 13.31 18.57
N GLY A 93 -4.11 12.93 19.10
CA GLY A 93 -3.74 11.55 19.46
C GLY A 93 -3.07 10.75 18.32
N LEU A 94 -2.68 11.36 17.21
CA LEU A 94 -1.89 10.65 16.21
C LEU A 94 -0.48 10.37 16.72
N SER A 95 -0.01 9.14 16.53
CA SER A 95 1.37 8.79 16.83
C SER A 95 2.36 9.59 15.96
N CYS A 96 3.57 9.85 16.48
CA CYS A 96 4.64 10.51 15.71
C CYS A 96 4.90 9.83 14.36
N LYS A 97 4.81 8.48 14.31
CA LYS A 97 4.93 7.73 13.07
C LYS A 97 3.82 8.08 12.08
N SER A 98 2.57 8.08 12.53
CA SER A 98 1.41 8.38 11.67
C SER A 98 1.46 9.82 11.17
N THR A 99 1.81 10.77 12.02
CA THR A 99 2.00 12.18 11.65
C THR A 99 3.10 12.33 10.61
N ARG A 100 4.24 11.63 10.82
CA ARG A 100 5.32 11.61 9.82
C ARG A 100 4.86 11.03 8.48
N ASP A 101 4.07 9.95 8.48
CA ASP A 101 3.53 9.34 7.25
C ASP A 101 2.63 10.31 6.48
N VAL A 102 1.81 11.10 7.19
CA VAL A 102 1.02 12.20 6.59
C VAL A 102 1.92 13.26 5.97
N GLY A 103 2.99 13.64 6.66
CA GLY A 103 3.97 14.60 6.14
C GLY A 103 4.72 14.09 4.89
N VAL A 104 5.08 12.80 4.87
CA VAL A 104 5.67 12.15 3.68
C VAL A 104 4.71 12.17 2.50
N LEU A 105 3.41 11.92 2.75
CA LEU A 105 2.39 12.00 1.71
C LEU A 105 2.27 13.43 1.17
N LEU A 106 2.22 14.46 2.03
CA LEU A 106 2.21 15.86 1.61
C LEU A 106 3.40 16.22 0.74
N LYS A 107 4.62 15.85 1.15
CA LYS A 107 5.82 16.07 0.33
C LYS A 107 5.74 15.38 -1.04
N THR A 108 5.11 14.21 -1.09
CA THR A 108 4.88 13.49 -2.35
C THR A 108 3.88 14.22 -3.24
N ILE A 109 2.79 14.75 -2.67
CA ILE A 109 1.80 15.57 -3.36
C ILE A 109 2.48 16.81 -3.95
N PHE A 110 3.22 17.56 -3.14
CA PHE A 110 3.92 18.78 -3.58
C PHE A 110 4.91 18.51 -4.70
N LYS A 111 5.66 17.39 -4.62
CA LYS A 111 6.58 16.97 -5.67
C LYS A 111 5.87 16.70 -7.01
N VAL A 112 4.70 16.05 -6.98
CA VAL A 112 3.91 15.75 -8.19
C VAL A 112 3.34 17.03 -8.77
N VAL A 113 2.74 17.88 -7.95
CA VAL A 113 2.14 19.15 -8.36
C VAL A 113 3.20 20.09 -8.92
N LYS A 114 4.35 20.22 -8.26
CA LYS A 114 5.48 21.02 -8.79
C LYS A 114 5.91 20.53 -10.17
N LYS A 115 6.03 19.21 -10.35
CA LYS A 115 6.48 18.62 -11.63
C LYS A 115 5.45 18.78 -12.76
N LYS A 116 4.16 18.66 -12.44
CA LYS A 116 3.07 18.56 -13.44
C LYS A 116 2.34 19.88 -13.66
N CYS A 117 2.21 20.70 -12.63
CA CYS A 117 1.45 21.95 -12.64
C CYS A 117 2.33 23.18 -12.49
N HIS A 118 3.64 23.02 -12.30
CA HIS A 118 4.62 24.08 -12.04
C HIS A 118 4.28 24.96 -10.82
N CYS A 119 3.40 24.47 -9.92
CA CYS A 119 3.08 25.15 -8.67
C CYS A 119 4.12 24.77 -7.62
N ASP A 120 4.73 25.77 -7.00
CA ASP A 120 5.66 25.56 -5.87
C ASP A 120 4.92 25.70 -4.52
N CYS A 121 5.45 25.09 -3.49
CA CYS A 121 4.96 25.19 -2.13
C CYS A 121 6.13 25.55 -1.22
N PRO A 122 6.12 26.73 -0.55
CA PRO A 122 7.19 27.15 0.36
C PRO A 122 7.42 26.17 1.51
N GLY A 123 6.38 25.46 1.95
CA GLY A 123 6.44 24.48 3.03
C GLY A 123 7.01 23.12 2.64
N ARG A 124 7.39 22.88 1.38
CA ARG A 124 7.88 21.57 0.91
C ARG A 124 9.09 21.04 1.68
N ASP A 125 9.93 21.96 2.16
CA ASP A 125 11.18 21.62 2.86
C ASP A 125 11.00 21.53 4.38
N VAL A 126 9.75 21.54 4.89
CA VAL A 126 9.45 21.38 6.31
C VAL A 126 10.10 20.11 6.88
N GLU A 127 10.64 20.22 8.09
CA GLU A 127 11.12 19.06 8.83
C GLU A 127 9.96 18.17 9.25
N LEU A 128 10.10 16.88 9.00
CA LEU A 128 9.08 15.91 9.41
C LEU A 128 9.28 15.51 10.88
N PRO A 129 8.19 15.26 11.63
CA PRO A 129 8.26 14.83 13.01
C PRO A 129 9.27 13.67 13.18
N ALA A 130 10.13 13.79 14.18
CA ALA A 130 11.09 12.75 14.50
C ALA A 130 10.36 11.48 14.96
N TYR A 131 10.78 10.34 14.44
CA TYR A 131 10.24 9.05 14.84
C TYR A 131 11.38 8.06 15.05
N ARG A 132 11.43 7.48 16.23
CA ARG A 132 12.30 6.34 16.53
C ARG A 132 11.47 5.08 16.54
N SER A 133 11.88 4.09 15.76
CA SER A 133 11.24 2.77 15.78
C SER A 133 11.38 2.17 17.19
N LYS A 134 10.27 1.72 17.76
CA LYS A 134 10.32 0.90 18.96
C LYS A 134 10.95 -0.44 18.60
N LYS A 135 11.74 -1.00 19.53
CA LYS A 135 12.22 -2.38 19.40
C LYS A 135 11.00 -3.30 19.33
N VAL A 136 10.99 -4.17 18.34
CA VAL A 136 9.92 -5.17 18.22
C VAL A 136 10.22 -6.28 19.23
N GLU A 137 9.27 -6.58 20.10
CA GLU A 137 9.31 -7.77 20.94
C GLU A 137 8.99 -8.98 20.07
N VAL A 138 9.82 -9.99 20.16
CA VAL A 138 9.63 -11.28 19.48
C VAL A 138 9.35 -12.35 20.51
N PHE A 139 8.62 -13.38 20.14
CA PHE A 139 8.39 -14.52 21.02
C PHE A 139 9.72 -15.18 21.42
N ALA A 140 9.84 -15.54 22.67
CA ALA A 140 10.95 -16.39 23.14
C ALA A 140 10.70 -17.85 22.71
N ASP A 141 11.77 -18.64 22.65
CA ASP A 141 11.69 -20.03 22.18
C ASP A 141 10.67 -20.85 22.97
N HIS A 142 10.56 -20.65 24.29
CA HIS A 142 9.58 -21.36 25.11
C HIS A 142 8.12 -20.94 24.83
N GLU A 143 7.88 -19.68 24.42
CA GLU A 143 6.55 -19.21 24.02
C GLU A 143 6.14 -19.80 22.67
N ILE A 144 7.11 -19.91 21.74
CA ILE A 144 6.90 -20.56 20.43
C ILE A 144 6.60 -22.04 20.65
N ALA A 145 7.35 -22.73 21.53
CA ALA A 145 7.11 -24.13 21.85
C ALA A 145 5.74 -24.36 22.49
N ALA A 146 5.34 -23.52 23.45
CA ALA A 146 4.03 -23.61 24.07
C ALA A 146 2.88 -23.38 23.08
N LEU A 147 3.03 -22.41 22.15
CA LEU A 147 2.07 -22.15 21.10
C LEU A 147 1.97 -23.35 20.15
N ALA A 148 3.10 -23.91 19.73
CA ALA A 148 3.14 -25.08 18.87
C ALA A 148 2.44 -26.28 19.53
N GLN A 149 2.74 -26.57 20.80
CA GLN A 149 2.12 -27.66 21.55
C GLN A 149 0.60 -27.49 21.61
N LYS A 150 0.12 -26.29 21.93
CA LYS A 150 -1.32 -26.00 21.99
C LYS A 150 -2.04 -26.23 20.66
N VAL A 151 -1.40 -25.91 19.53
CA VAL A 151 -1.96 -26.19 18.21
C VAL A 151 -1.97 -27.68 17.92
N LEU A 152 -0.92 -28.42 18.31
CA LEU A 152 -0.81 -29.86 18.10
C LEU A 152 -1.79 -30.67 18.95
N ASP A 153 -2.14 -30.18 20.14
CA ASP A 153 -3.10 -30.82 21.06
C ASP A 153 -4.54 -30.77 20.48
N ALA A 154 -4.88 -29.72 19.72
CA ALA A 154 -6.17 -29.55 19.07
C ALA A 154 -6.00 -28.89 17.69
N PRO A 155 -5.51 -29.64 16.69
CA PRO A 155 -5.16 -29.10 15.39
C PRO A 155 -6.40 -28.68 14.60
N ASP A 156 -6.49 -27.39 14.30
CA ASP A 156 -7.41 -26.82 13.32
C ASP A 156 -6.65 -26.12 12.20
N ILE A 157 -7.34 -25.78 11.12
CA ILE A 157 -6.69 -25.15 9.95
C ILE A 157 -6.08 -23.80 10.30
N THR A 158 -6.67 -23.07 11.25
CA THR A 158 -6.17 -21.75 11.68
C THR A 158 -4.85 -21.90 12.45
N GLY A 159 -4.81 -22.81 13.43
CA GLY A 159 -3.60 -23.12 14.19
C GLY A 159 -2.48 -23.63 13.30
N LEU A 160 -2.78 -24.53 12.36
CA LEU A 160 -1.81 -25.01 11.38
C LEU A 160 -1.28 -23.89 10.48
N CYS A 161 -2.10 -22.94 10.08
CA CYS A 161 -1.64 -21.75 9.37
C CYS A 161 -0.70 -20.88 10.23
N VAL A 162 -0.95 -20.76 11.55
CA VAL A 162 -0.02 -20.08 12.47
C VAL A 162 1.32 -20.80 12.53
N LEU A 163 1.33 -22.12 12.70
CA LEU A 163 2.56 -22.91 12.67
C LEU A 163 3.29 -22.81 11.33
N LEU A 164 2.55 -22.76 10.23
CA LEU A 164 3.13 -22.59 8.91
C LEU A 164 3.83 -21.21 8.78
N ILE A 165 3.23 -20.15 9.33
CA ILE A 165 3.88 -18.82 9.39
C ILE A 165 5.18 -18.88 10.20
N LEU A 166 5.16 -19.49 11.38
CA LEU A 166 6.34 -19.61 12.25
C LEU A 166 7.49 -20.36 11.58
N ASN A 167 7.19 -21.44 10.85
CA ASN A 167 8.19 -22.27 10.17
C ASN A 167 8.71 -21.66 8.87
N THR A 168 7.91 -20.85 8.17
CA THR A 168 8.21 -20.42 6.80
C THR A 168 8.43 -18.92 6.64
N GLY A 169 8.10 -18.13 7.65
CA GLY A 169 8.16 -16.66 7.57
C GLY A 169 7.18 -16.04 6.59
N LEU A 170 6.07 -16.72 6.28
CA LEU A 170 5.02 -16.17 5.43
C LEU A 170 4.41 -14.92 6.05
N ARG A 171 4.06 -13.95 5.19
CA ARG A 171 3.32 -12.78 5.65
C ARG A 171 1.84 -13.13 5.88
N LEU A 172 1.20 -12.44 6.83
CA LEU A 172 -0.23 -12.65 7.11
C LEU A 172 -1.10 -12.59 5.84
N GLY A 173 -0.85 -11.62 4.97
CA GLY A 173 -1.62 -11.52 3.73
C GLY A 173 -1.36 -12.66 2.73
N GLU A 174 -0.19 -13.28 2.77
CA GLU A 174 0.17 -14.43 1.92
C GLU A 174 -0.57 -15.67 2.39
N ILE A 175 -0.58 -15.95 3.72
CA ILE A 175 -1.30 -17.09 4.28
C ILE A 175 -2.82 -16.97 4.08
N CYS A 176 -3.40 -15.77 4.24
CA CYS A 176 -4.82 -15.53 3.97
C CYS A 176 -5.20 -15.68 2.48
N ALA A 177 -4.23 -15.62 1.57
CA ALA A 177 -4.43 -15.82 0.14
C ALA A 177 -4.12 -17.23 -0.33
N LEU A 178 -3.71 -18.11 0.58
CA LEU A 178 -3.24 -19.46 0.25
C LEU A 178 -4.42 -20.38 -0.08
N ARG A 179 -4.32 -21.08 -1.19
CA ARG A 179 -5.26 -22.11 -1.62
C ARG A 179 -4.66 -23.49 -1.42
N LYS A 180 -5.50 -24.51 -1.34
CA LYS A 180 -5.02 -25.91 -1.31
C LYS A 180 -4.18 -26.24 -2.56
N SER A 181 -4.54 -25.69 -3.73
CA SER A 181 -3.78 -25.88 -4.98
C SER A 181 -2.37 -25.29 -4.96
N ASP A 182 -2.06 -24.42 -4.01
CA ASP A 182 -0.73 -23.83 -3.87
C ASP A 182 0.25 -24.75 -3.11
N ILE A 183 -0.25 -25.83 -2.49
CA ILE A 183 0.55 -26.82 -1.76
C ILE A 183 0.81 -28.01 -2.67
N ASP A 184 2.08 -28.23 -3.00
CA ASP A 184 2.49 -29.47 -3.64
C ASP A 184 2.84 -30.51 -2.55
N PHE A 185 1.86 -31.34 -2.22
CA PHE A 185 2.00 -32.43 -1.23
C PHE A 185 2.99 -33.52 -1.63
N ARG A 186 3.38 -33.59 -2.91
CA ARG A 186 4.34 -34.58 -3.40
C ARG A 186 5.77 -34.10 -3.21
N SER A 187 6.04 -32.84 -3.56
CA SER A 187 7.38 -32.28 -3.49
C SER A 187 7.66 -31.54 -2.17
N GLY A 188 6.64 -31.30 -1.34
CA GLY A 188 6.78 -30.57 -0.08
C GLY A 188 7.01 -29.06 -0.25
N PHE A 189 6.54 -28.47 -1.35
CA PHE A 189 6.70 -27.05 -1.60
C PHE A 189 5.37 -26.30 -1.61
N LEU A 190 5.45 -25.07 -1.17
CA LEU A 190 4.38 -24.09 -1.15
C LEU A 190 4.66 -22.99 -2.15
N ARG A 191 3.71 -22.68 -3.03
CA ARG A 191 3.82 -21.62 -4.02
C ARG A 191 3.14 -20.34 -3.51
N ILE A 192 3.90 -19.27 -3.40
CA ILE A 192 3.40 -17.95 -2.97
C ILE A 192 3.30 -17.02 -4.18
N GLU A 193 2.07 -16.74 -4.62
CA GLU A 193 1.79 -15.92 -5.81
C GLU A 193 0.76 -14.81 -5.53
N ARG A 194 0.12 -14.82 -4.37
CA ARG A 194 -0.97 -13.93 -4.00
C ARG A 194 -0.82 -13.42 -2.57
N SER A 195 -1.48 -12.30 -2.31
CA SER A 195 -1.59 -11.75 -0.97
C SER A 195 -2.95 -11.07 -0.82
N VAL A 196 -3.62 -11.29 0.28
CA VAL A 196 -4.83 -10.54 0.66
C VAL A 196 -4.43 -9.25 1.34
N ALA A 197 -5.06 -8.16 0.95
CA ALA A 197 -4.94 -6.88 1.64
C ALA A 197 -6.34 -6.37 2.03
N ARG A 198 -6.43 -5.77 3.21
CA ARG A 198 -7.62 -5.04 3.62
C ARG A 198 -7.58 -3.65 3.01
N VAL A 199 -8.57 -3.33 2.20
CA VAL A 199 -8.73 -2.02 1.55
C VAL A 199 -9.93 -1.33 2.14
N ARG A 200 -9.81 -0.05 2.41
CA ARG A 200 -10.90 0.81 2.84
C ARG A 200 -11.14 1.87 1.78
N ASP A 201 -12.36 1.97 1.31
CA ASP A 201 -12.80 2.97 0.35
C ASP A 201 -14.19 3.55 0.74
N ALA A 202 -14.86 4.22 -0.19
CA ALA A 202 -16.17 4.81 0.04
C ALA A 202 -17.26 3.77 0.32
N SER A 203 -17.11 2.52 -0.14
CA SER A 203 -18.05 1.42 0.09
C SER A 203 -17.81 0.69 1.42
N GLY A 204 -16.74 1.04 2.14
CA GLY A 204 -16.39 0.43 3.42
C GLY A 204 -15.02 -0.27 3.41
N THR A 205 -14.90 -1.29 4.27
CA THR A 205 -13.67 -2.09 4.38
C THR A 205 -13.91 -3.47 3.77
N HIS A 206 -13.10 -3.85 2.80
CA HIS A 206 -13.20 -5.14 2.12
C HIS A 206 -11.81 -5.76 1.90
N LEU A 207 -11.80 -7.07 1.64
CA LEU A 207 -10.59 -7.82 1.35
C LEU A 207 -10.36 -7.88 -0.16
N VAL A 208 -9.13 -7.60 -0.59
CA VAL A 208 -8.75 -7.66 -2.00
C VAL A 208 -7.57 -8.60 -2.16
N VAL A 209 -7.73 -9.61 -3.00
CA VAL A 209 -6.62 -10.46 -3.43
C VAL A 209 -5.83 -9.74 -4.50
N GLN A 210 -4.54 -9.63 -4.32
CA GLN A 210 -3.65 -8.93 -5.26
C GLN A 210 -2.34 -9.70 -5.44
N SER A 211 -1.66 -9.43 -6.55
CA SER A 211 -0.30 -9.94 -6.77
C SER A 211 0.64 -9.45 -5.68
N PRO A 212 1.71 -10.17 -5.35
CA PRO A 212 2.73 -9.74 -4.41
C PRO A 212 3.30 -8.35 -4.79
N LYS A 213 3.92 -7.70 -3.81
CA LYS A 213 4.43 -6.32 -3.96
C LYS A 213 5.57 -6.21 -4.99
N SER A 214 6.32 -7.28 -5.20
CA SER A 214 7.42 -7.36 -6.16
C SER A 214 7.46 -8.75 -6.81
N SER A 215 8.06 -8.87 -7.98
CA SER A 215 8.31 -10.16 -8.65
C SER A 215 9.11 -11.12 -7.78
N SER A 216 10.05 -10.62 -6.98
CA SER A 216 10.82 -11.41 -6.01
C SER A 216 9.99 -11.97 -4.85
N SER A 217 8.74 -11.52 -4.67
CA SER A 217 7.84 -12.07 -3.66
C SER A 217 7.09 -13.31 -4.16
N VAL A 218 7.09 -13.58 -5.47
CA VAL A 218 6.66 -14.87 -6.03
C VAL A 218 7.79 -15.86 -5.76
N ARG A 219 7.51 -16.90 -4.96
CA ARG A 219 8.53 -17.84 -4.52
C ARG A 219 7.94 -19.20 -4.16
N LEU A 220 8.80 -20.19 -4.16
CA LEU A 220 8.53 -21.50 -3.55
C LEU A 220 9.15 -21.52 -2.14
N VAL A 221 8.42 -22.10 -1.20
CA VAL A 221 8.85 -22.26 0.18
C VAL A 221 8.74 -23.73 0.55
N ALA A 222 9.80 -24.33 1.08
CA ALA A 222 9.75 -25.71 1.55
C ALA A 222 8.93 -25.81 2.84
N ILE A 223 8.14 -26.88 2.95
CA ILE A 223 7.34 -27.20 4.14
C ILE A 223 8.02 -28.40 4.81
N PRO A 224 8.24 -28.38 6.14
CA PRO A 224 8.70 -29.56 6.88
C PRO A 224 7.72 -30.72 6.72
N ASN A 225 8.25 -31.95 6.64
CA ASN A 225 7.43 -33.14 6.38
C ASN A 225 6.31 -33.33 7.41
N ASP A 226 6.59 -33.12 8.68
CA ASP A 226 5.58 -33.27 9.76
C ASP A 226 4.42 -32.27 9.55
N MET A 227 4.73 -31.03 9.18
CA MET A 227 3.74 -30.02 8.86
C MET A 227 2.96 -30.37 7.60
N LEU A 228 3.62 -30.97 6.60
CA LEU A 228 2.98 -31.37 5.35
C LEU A 228 1.90 -32.43 5.58
N GLU A 229 2.16 -33.44 6.43
CA GLU A 229 1.16 -34.46 6.79
C GLU A 229 -0.02 -33.88 7.58
N LEU A 230 0.23 -32.96 8.52
CA LEU A 230 -0.82 -32.25 9.23
C LEU A 230 -1.71 -31.45 8.28
N LEU A 231 -1.10 -30.69 7.37
CA LEU A 231 -1.83 -29.93 6.37
C LEU A 231 -2.62 -30.82 5.42
N LYS A 232 -2.08 -31.94 5.00
CA LYS A 232 -2.74 -32.91 4.14
C LYS A 232 -4.02 -33.44 4.80
N THR A 233 -3.94 -33.82 6.07
CA THR A 233 -5.08 -34.26 6.87
C THR A 233 -6.12 -33.13 7.05
N ALA A 234 -5.70 -31.96 7.50
CA ALA A 234 -6.60 -30.85 7.76
C ALA A 234 -7.29 -30.28 6.50
N THR A 235 -6.67 -30.46 5.33
CA THR A 235 -7.22 -29.94 4.07
C THR A 235 -7.99 -30.99 3.25
N GLN A 236 -8.21 -32.21 3.76
CA GLN A 236 -8.88 -33.29 3.01
C GLN A 236 -10.22 -32.84 2.41
N ASN A 237 -11.04 -32.15 3.19
CA ASN A 237 -12.37 -31.69 2.81
C ASN A 237 -12.39 -30.32 2.09
N ILE A 238 -11.22 -29.68 1.93
CA ILE A 238 -11.12 -28.41 1.22
C ILE A 238 -10.96 -28.69 -0.27
N GLN A 239 -11.79 -28.06 -1.11
CA GLN A 239 -11.66 -28.17 -2.56
C GLN A 239 -10.35 -27.53 -3.03
N LYS A 240 -9.81 -28.03 -4.16
CA LYS A 240 -8.47 -27.67 -4.66
C LYS A 240 -8.24 -26.17 -4.79
N ASP A 241 -9.22 -25.43 -5.29
CA ASP A 241 -9.08 -24.00 -5.57
C ASP A 241 -9.64 -23.09 -4.46
N ASN A 242 -10.11 -23.70 -3.36
CA ASN A 242 -10.57 -22.92 -2.21
C ASN A 242 -9.40 -22.45 -1.34
N TYR A 243 -9.61 -21.30 -0.71
CA TYR A 243 -8.67 -20.79 0.29
C TYR A 243 -8.63 -21.69 1.52
N LEU A 244 -7.46 -21.77 2.17
CA LEU A 244 -7.31 -22.54 3.42
C LEU A 244 -8.08 -21.86 4.56
N LEU A 245 -8.04 -20.54 4.61
CA LEU A 245 -8.76 -19.73 5.58
C LEU A 245 -9.97 -19.09 4.89
N THR A 246 -11.16 -19.51 5.28
CA THR A 246 -12.46 -18.93 4.89
C THR A 246 -13.17 -18.44 6.13
N ASN A 247 -13.89 -17.30 6.01
CA ASN A 247 -14.84 -16.87 7.04
C ASN A 247 -16.11 -17.67 6.92
#